data_1442b79af48a7b0d48ffdb6cf96fd828
#
_entry.id   1442b79af48a7b0d48ffdb6cf96fd828
#
_cell.length_a   1.000
_cell.length_b   1.000
_cell.length_c   1.000
_cell.angle_alpha   90.00
_cell.angle_beta   90.00
_cell.angle_gamma   90.00
#
_symmetry.space_group_name_H-M   'P 1'
#
loop_
_entity.id
_entity.type
_entity.pdbx_description
1 polymer ?
#
loop_
_entity_poly.entity_id
_entity_poly.type
_entity_poly.pdbx_seq_one_letter_code
_entity_poly.pdbx_strand_id
1 'polypeptide(L)'
;IAQCLVGSEMCIRDRNTEYYDLGLEHRNETDDQVTIDAAEATKKYGVAVKCATITPNAARMEEYDLKKMYKSPNGTIRAILDGTVFRAPIVVKGIEPCVKNWVKPITLARHAYGDIYKNTEFYIDKPGDAYLVFEGEDGEERKELIQHFDGAGVLRGMHNLDDSVKSFARSCFNYALDTKQDVWFGSKDTISKTYDGRFKEIFQQLSLIHI
;
A
#
# COMPACT_ATOMS: atom_id res chain seq x y z
N ILE A 1 -18.37 -2.54 17.81
CA ILE A 1 -19.18 -1.50 17.12
C ILE A 1 -18.43 -0.17 17.34
N ALA A 2 -17.47 0.12 16.51
CA ALA A 2 -16.88 1.45 16.49
C ALA A 2 -17.67 2.30 15.48
N GLN A 3 -18.75 2.92 15.92
CA GLN A 3 -19.24 4.09 15.24
C GLN A 3 -18.18 5.17 15.41
N CYS A 4 -17.29 5.30 14.41
CA CYS A 4 -16.42 6.45 14.36
C CYS A 4 -17.30 7.70 14.23
N LEU A 5 -17.32 8.51 15.27
CA LEU A 5 -17.92 9.82 15.27
C LEU A 5 -17.13 10.72 14.31
N VAL A 6 -17.49 10.69 13.05
CA VAL A 6 -16.99 11.63 12.05
C VAL A 6 -17.93 12.83 12.03
N GLY A 7 -17.59 13.84 12.81
CA GLY A 7 -18.37 15.06 12.90
C GLY A 7 -19.50 15.01 13.95
N SER A 8 -20.19 16.12 14.11
CA SER A 8 -21.38 16.18 14.94
C SER A 8 -22.51 15.35 14.35
N GLU A 9 -23.40 14.81 15.18
CA GLU A 9 -24.58 14.05 14.73
C GLU A 9 -25.40 14.74 13.62
N MET A 10 -25.38 16.07 13.57
CA MET A 10 -26.04 16.83 12.51
C MET A 10 -25.45 16.61 11.11
N CYS A 11 -24.15 16.41 11.00
CA CYS A 11 -23.49 16.19 9.70
C CYS A 11 -23.75 14.78 9.11
N ILE A 12 -24.14 13.82 9.93
CA ILE A 12 -24.39 12.43 9.50
C ILE A 12 -25.82 12.28 8.97
N ARG A 13 -26.78 13.02 9.48
CA ARG A 13 -28.19 12.88 9.12
C ARG A 13 -28.54 13.32 7.70
N ASP A 14 -27.73 14.20 7.12
CA ASP A 14 -27.97 14.77 5.79
C ASP A 14 -27.19 14.09 4.68
N ARG A 15 -26.53 12.96 4.96
CA ARG A 15 -25.72 12.24 3.97
C ARG A 15 -26.21 10.81 3.79
N ASN A 16 -26.36 10.42 2.54
CA ASN A 16 -26.52 9.01 2.19
C ASN A 16 -25.18 8.31 2.31
N THR A 17 -25.08 7.36 3.22
CA THR A 17 -23.85 6.59 3.43
C THR A 17 -24.09 5.11 3.11
N GLU A 18 -23.13 4.49 2.42
CA GLU A 18 -23.06 3.05 2.29
C GLU A 18 -22.08 2.52 3.35
N TYR A 19 -22.47 1.47 4.05
CA TYR A 19 -21.69 0.89 5.13
C TYR A 19 -21.19 -0.51 4.74
N TYR A 20 -19.90 -0.74 4.96
CA TYR A 20 -19.23 -2.03 4.72
C TYR A 20 -18.60 -2.49 6.02
N ASP A 21 -19.04 -3.63 6.54
CA ASP A 21 -18.47 -4.21 7.76
C ASP A 21 -17.16 -4.95 7.46
N LEU A 22 -16.05 -4.38 7.89
CA LEU A 22 -14.71 -4.96 7.76
C LEU A 22 -14.25 -5.69 9.03
N GLY A 23 -15.20 -6.08 9.91
CA GLY A 23 -14.94 -6.95 11.04
C GLY A 23 -14.50 -8.35 10.62
N LEU A 24 -13.75 -9.05 11.46
CA LEU A 24 -13.20 -10.37 11.10
C LEU A 24 -14.30 -11.42 10.81
N GLU A 25 -15.39 -11.39 11.57
CA GLU A 25 -16.51 -12.32 11.39
C GLU A 25 -17.13 -12.17 10.01
N HIS A 26 -17.52 -10.95 9.64
CA HIS A 26 -18.13 -10.69 8.34
C HIS A 26 -17.17 -10.88 7.15
N ARG A 27 -15.90 -10.57 7.33
CA ARG A 27 -14.86 -10.89 6.33
C ARG A 27 -14.69 -12.39 6.15
N ASN A 28 -14.80 -13.18 7.23
CA ASN A 28 -14.73 -14.64 7.20
C ASN A 28 -15.97 -15.25 6.52
N GLU A 29 -17.15 -14.68 6.72
CA GLU A 29 -18.39 -15.07 6.04
C GLU A 29 -18.32 -14.81 4.54
N THR A 30 -17.84 -13.65 4.14
CA THR A 30 -17.76 -13.18 2.74
C THR A 30 -16.46 -13.56 2.04
N ASP A 31 -15.61 -14.32 2.68
CA ASP A 31 -14.28 -14.72 2.17
C ASP A 31 -13.38 -13.53 1.78
N ASP A 32 -13.55 -12.41 2.50
CA ASP A 32 -12.93 -11.09 2.32
C ASP A 32 -13.47 -10.27 1.12
N GLN A 33 -14.55 -10.72 0.47
CA GLN A 33 -15.15 -9.99 -0.64
C GLN A 33 -15.60 -8.59 -0.23
N VAL A 34 -16.11 -8.42 0.99
CA VAL A 34 -16.54 -7.11 1.52
C VAL A 34 -15.42 -6.06 1.50
N THR A 35 -14.16 -6.46 1.64
CA THR A 35 -13.01 -5.53 1.54
C THR A 35 -12.83 -5.01 0.11
N ILE A 36 -13.07 -5.87 -0.87
CA ILE A 36 -13.02 -5.51 -2.30
C ILE A 36 -14.19 -4.58 -2.63
N ASP A 37 -15.38 -4.94 -2.20
CA ASP A 37 -16.61 -4.15 -2.43
C ASP A 37 -16.49 -2.75 -1.83
N ALA A 38 -15.94 -2.63 -0.62
CA ALA A 38 -15.66 -1.34 0.02
C ALA A 38 -14.66 -0.48 -0.78
N ALA A 39 -13.64 -1.10 -1.39
CA ALA A 39 -12.68 -0.40 -2.23
C ALA A 39 -13.30 0.07 -3.55
N GLU A 40 -14.10 -0.76 -4.20
CA GLU A 40 -14.78 -0.39 -5.46
C GLU A 40 -15.85 0.68 -5.21
N ALA A 41 -16.58 0.63 -4.10
CA ALA A 41 -17.47 1.71 -3.68
C ALA A 41 -16.70 3.02 -3.45
N THR A 42 -15.52 2.95 -2.86
CA THR A 42 -14.66 4.13 -2.66
C THR A 42 -14.25 4.75 -4.00
N LYS A 43 -13.91 3.96 -5.01
CA LYS A 43 -13.66 4.46 -6.37
C LYS A 43 -14.90 5.14 -6.97
N LYS A 44 -16.05 4.50 -6.82
CA LYS A 44 -17.32 5.00 -7.37
C LYS A 44 -17.72 6.36 -6.76
N TYR A 45 -17.58 6.52 -5.45
CA TYR A 45 -18.02 7.73 -4.75
C TYR A 45 -16.91 8.77 -4.55
N GLY A 46 -15.66 8.41 -4.77
CA GLY A 46 -14.51 9.31 -4.64
C GLY A 46 -14.12 9.66 -3.20
N VAL A 47 -14.84 9.16 -2.21
CA VAL A 47 -14.57 9.41 -0.79
C VAL A 47 -15.03 8.26 0.08
N ALA A 48 -14.23 7.93 1.10
CA ALA A 48 -14.61 6.97 2.14
C ALA A 48 -13.93 7.30 3.47
N VAL A 49 -14.53 6.83 4.55
CA VAL A 49 -13.95 6.88 5.89
C VAL A 49 -13.81 5.46 6.39
N LYS A 50 -12.59 5.06 6.74
CA LYS A 50 -12.30 3.73 7.26
C LYS A 50 -11.88 3.81 8.72
N CYS A 51 -12.58 3.06 9.56
CA CYS A 51 -12.23 2.86 10.95
C CYS A 51 -11.10 1.81 11.11
N ALA A 52 -10.58 1.66 12.31
CA ALA A 52 -9.61 0.63 12.64
C ALA A 52 -10.17 -0.77 12.39
N THR A 53 -9.33 -1.67 11.91
CA THR A 53 -9.66 -3.07 11.66
C THR A 53 -8.57 -3.98 12.21
N ILE A 54 -8.94 -5.21 12.54
CA ILE A 54 -7.99 -6.23 12.98
C ILE A 54 -7.44 -6.96 11.76
N THR A 55 -6.11 -7.11 11.71
CA THR A 55 -5.44 -8.02 10.78
C THR A 55 -5.12 -9.30 11.56
N PRO A 56 -5.63 -10.48 11.15
CA PRO A 56 -5.42 -11.70 11.90
C PRO A 56 -3.96 -12.15 11.85
N ASN A 57 -3.51 -12.71 12.96
CA ASN A 57 -2.30 -13.50 13.09
C ASN A 57 -2.67 -14.93 13.52
N ALA A 58 -1.70 -15.79 13.75
CA ALA A 58 -1.96 -17.18 14.11
C ALA A 58 -2.89 -17.32 15.35
N ALA A 59 -2.69 -16.53 16.39
CA ALA A 59 -3.54 -16.55 17.58
C ALA A 59 -4.99 -16.09 17.28
N ARG A 60 -5.16 -15.14 16.38
CA ARG A 60 -6.48 -14.65 15.96
C ARG A 60 -7.24 -15.66 15.08
N MET A 61 -6.52 -16.53 14.39
CA MET A 61 -7.12 -17.62 13.61
C MET A 61 -7.95 -18.55 14.50
N GLU A 62 -7.41 -18.91 15.65
CA GLU A 62 -8.11 -19.77 16.63
C GLU A 62 -9.22 -19.01 17.38
N GLU A 63 -8.93 -17.77 17.80
CA GLU A 63 -9.88 -16.94 18.57
C GLU A 63 -11.18 -16.66 17.80
N TYR A 64 -11.11 -16.46 16.49
CA TYR A 64 -12.24 -16.10 15.64
C TYR A 64 -12.69 -17.22 14.69
N ASP A 65 -12.17 -18.43 14.85
CA ASP A 65 -12.46 -19.59 13.98
C ASP A 65 -12.40 -19.22 12.48
N LEU A 66 -11.29 -18.62 12.07
CA LEU A 66 -11.13 -18.10 10.70
C LEU A 66 -10.75 -19.22 9.72
N LYS A 67 -11.37 -19.23 8.54
CA LYS A 67 -11.07 -20.17 7.44
C LYS A 67 -9.64 -20.02 6.92
N LYS A 68 -9.11 -18.80 6.93
CA LYS A 68 -7.75 -18.48 6.47
C LYS A 68 -7.21 -17.19 7.12
N MET A 69 -5.90 -17.00 7.05
CA MET A 69 -5.27 -15.76 7.50
C MET A 69 -5.47 -14.67 6.44
N TYR A 70 -6.49 -13.82 6.64
CA TYR A 70 -6.81 -12.72 5.73
C TYR A 70 -5.72 -11.64 5.74
N LYS A 71 -5.42 -11.09 4.56
CA LYS A 71 -4.51 -9.95 4.41
C LYS A 71 -5.09 -8.71 5.11
N SER A 72 -4.24 -7.72 5.35
CA SER A 72 -4.70 -6.44 5.92
C SER A 72 -5.69 -5.74 4.98
N PRO A 73 -6.90 -5.38 5.44
CA PRO A 73 -7.85 -4.62 4.63
C PRO A 73 -7.27 -3.28 4.15
N ASN A 74 -6.39 -2.67 4.97
CA ASN A 74 -5.70 -1.44 4.57
C ASN A 74 -4.81 -1.65 3.34
N GLY A 75 -4.10 -2.77 3.28
CA GLY A 75 -3.26 -3.12 2.14
C GLY A 75 -4.09 -3.39 0.89
N THR A 76 -5.14 -4.20 1.01
CA THR A 76 -6.04 -4.57 -0.08
C THR A 76 -6.73 -3.34 -0.67
N ILE A 77 -7.36 -2.50 0.17
CA ILE A 77 -8.06 -1.29 -0.28
C ILE A 77 -7.09 -0.34 -0.98
N ARG A 78 -5.92 -0.05 -0.39
CA ARG A 78 -4.91 0.84 -1.00
C ARG A 78 -4.42 0.33 -2.35
N ALA A 79 -4.20 -0.98 -2.46
CA ALA A 79 -3.75 -1.60 -3.70
C ALA A 79 -4.81 -1.52 -4.81
N ILE A 80 -6.10 -1.67 -4.46
CA ILE A 80 -7.21 -1.52 -5.41
C ILE A 80 -7.38 -0.06 -5.83
N LEU A 81 -7.22 0.88 -4.90
CA LEU A 81 -7.33 2.32 -5.18
C LEU A 81 -6.11 2.88 -5.92
N ASP A 82 -4.99 2.16 -5.95
CA ASP A 82 -3.70 2.63 -6.49
C ASP A 82 -3.35 4.02 -5.95
N GLY A 83 -3.44 4.17 -4.63
CA GLY A 83 -3.36 5.47 -3.99
C GLY A 83 -1.97 5.84 -3.50
N THR A 84 -1.79 7.13 -3.25
CA THR A 84 -0.64 7.69 -2.56
C THR A 84 -1.04 8.10 -1.16
N VAL A 85 -0.26 7.70 -0.16
CA VAL A 85 -0.47 8.11 1.23
C VAL A 85 0.48 9.23 1.58
N PHE A 86 -0.07 10.41 1.87
CA PHE A 86 0.70 11.53 2.39
C PHE A 86 0.59 11.59 3.91
N ARG A 87 1.74 11.72 4.56
CA ARG A 87 1.86 11.90 6.00
C ARG A 87 2.50 13.24 6.28
N ALA A 88 1.67 14.25 6.42
CA ALA A 88 2.08 15.57 6.87
C ALA A 88 2.26 15.57 8.39
N PRO A 89 3.21 16.36 8.93
CA PRO A 89 3.41 16.45 10.36
C PRO A 89 2.23 17.14 11.03
N ILE A 90 1.86 16.65 12.20
CA ILE A 90 0.88 17.28 13.08
C ILE A 90 1.65 17.95 14.23
N VAL A 91 1.63 19.29 14.27
CA VAL A 91 2.29 20.05 15.31
C VAL A 91 1.27 20.42 16.38
N VAL A 92 1.53 20.03 17.62
CA VAL A 92 0.68 20.34 18.77
C VAL A 92 1.37 21.37 19.64
N LYS A 93 0.63 22.45 19.98
CA LYS A 93 1.16 23.52 20.85
C LYS A 93 1.57 22.94 22.22
N GLY A 94 2.79 23.22 22.63
CA GLY A 94 3.35 22.75 23.89
C GLY A 94 4.04 21.39 23.84
N ILE A 95 4.04 20.72 22.69
CA ILE A 95 4.81 19.50 22.44
C ILE A 95 5.93 19.81 21.45
N GLU A 96 7.17 19.75 21.92
CA GLU A 96 8.32 19.95 21.05
C GLU A 96 8.60 18.71 20.19
N PRO A 97 8.96 18.89 18.89
CA PRO A 97 9.36 17.76 18.06
C PRO A 97 10.69 17.16 18.55
N CYS A 98 10.89 15.86 18.34
CA CYS A 98 12.11 15.15 18.72
C CYS A 98 13.37 15.78 18.12
N VAL A 99 13.27 16.34 16.91
CA VAL A 99 14.37 17.03 16.22
C VAL A 99 14.08 18.53 16.23
N LYS A 100 14.67 19.23 17.20
CA LYS A 100 14.39 20.67 17.42
C LYS A 100 14.77 21.58 16.26
N ASN A 101 15.74 21.18 15.43
CA ASN A 101 16.21 21.96 14.29
C ASN A 101 15.33 21.84 13.05
N TRP A 102 14.35 20.97 13.04
CA TRP A 102 13.41 20.84 11.93
C TRP A 102 12.30 21.87 12.05
N VAL A 103 12.53 23.02 11.45
CA VAL A 103 11.59 24.17 11.51
C VAL A 103 10.60 24.20 10.35
N LYS A 104 10.83 23.41 9.29
CA LYS A 104 9.93 23.27 8.15
C LYS A 104 9.21 21.92 8.22
N PRO A 105 7.96 21.84 7.78
CA PRO A 105 7.25 20.56 7.71
C PRO A 105 7.92 19.62 6.69
N ILE A 106 8.07 18.34 7.06
CA ILE A 106 8.50 17.27 6.16
C ILE A 106 7.34 16.32 5.96
N THR A 107 6.79 16.30 4.77
CA THR A 107 5.72 15.38 4.39
C THR A 107 6.31 14.13 3.74
N LEU A 108 5.90 12.96 4.22
CA LEU A 108 6.32 11.69 3.63
C LEU A 108 5.22 11.17 2.70
N ALA A 109 5.55 11.05 1.42
CA ALA A 109 4.71 10.37 0.46
C ALA A 109 5.05 8.88 0.41
N ARG A 110 4.04 8.03 0.36
CA ARG A 110 4.18 6.58 0.29
C ARG A 110 3.39 6.03 -0.88
N HIS A 111 4.08 5.32 -1.76
CA HIS A 111 3.44 4.50 -2.77
C HIS A 111 2.70 3.33 -2.10
N ALA A 112 1.45 3.13 -2.43
CA ALA A 112 0.58 2.18 -1.74
C ALA A 112 -0.01 1.14 -2.71
N TYR A 113 0.81 0.62 -3.62
CA TYR A 113 0.41 -0.38 -4.60
C TYR A 113 1.18 -1.69 -4.44
N GLY A 114 2.26 -1.88 -5.16
CA GLY A 114 3.04 -3.11 -5.22
C GLY A 114 3.84 -3.42 -3.95
N ASP A 115 5.10 -3.78 -4.12
CA ASP A 115 6.06 -4.02 -3.03
C ASP A 115 5.54 -5.05 -2.02
N ILE A 116 5.61 -4.70 -0.73
CA ILE A 116 5.18 -5.56 0.37
C ILE A 116 3.67 -5.78 0.46
N TYR A 117 2.83 -4.94 -0.15
CA TYR A 117 1.37 -5.08 -0.03
C TYR A 117 0.76 -6.08 -1.01
N LYS A 118 1.39 -6.25 -2.17
CA LYS A 118 0.99 -7.23 -3.20
C LYS A 118 2.05 -8.30 -3.44
N ASN A 119 2.96 -8.50 -2.49
CA ASN A 119 3.95 -9.55 -2.57
C ASN A 119 3.32 -10.94 -2.49
N THR A 120 4.04 -11.90 -3.06
CA THR A 120 3.83 -13.32 -2.86
C THR A 120 5.01 -13.88 -2.08
N GLU A 121 4.75 -14.61 -1.01
CA GLU A 121 5.81 -15.20 -0.18
C GLU A 121 5.44 -16.58 0.31
N PHE A 122 6.44 -17.42 0.52
CA PHE A 122 6.28 -18.73 1.12
C PHE A 122 7.55 -19.17 1.86
N TYR A 123 7.35 -20.05 2.81
CA TYR A 123 8.42 -20.70 3.54
C TYR A 123 8.93 -21.92 2.75
N ILE A 124 10.27 -22.07 2.69
CA ILE A 124 10.94 -23.22 2.09
C ILE A 124 11.41 -24.09 3.24
N ASP A 125 11.03 -25.34 3.25
CA ASP A 125 11.30 -26.31 4.33
C ASP A 125 12.39 -27.35 3.97
N LYS A 126 12.87 -27.36 2.73
CA LYS A 126 13.81 -28.34 2.19
C LYS A 126 14.75 -27.72 1.17
N PRO A 127 15.90 -28.40 0.89
CA PRO A 127 16.83 -27.95 -0.16
C PRO A 127 16.16 -27.91 -1.54
N GLY A 128 16.61 -26.96 -2.37
CA GLY A 128 16.15 -26.81 -3.75
C GLY A 128 16.48 -25.45 -4.35
N ASP A 129 16.15 -25.31 -5.63
CA ASP A 129 16.39 -24.08 -6.39
C ASP A 129 15.14 -23.22 -6.48
N ALA A 130 15.29 -21.93 -6.24
CA ALA A 130 14.25 -20.93 -6.45
C ALA A 130 14.54 -20.10 -7.69
N TYR A 131 13.53 -19.88 -8.52
CA TYR A 131 13.64 -19.15 -9.78
C TYR A 131 12.67 -17.98 -9.84
N LEU A 132 13.08 -16.92 -10.51
CA LEU A 132 12.20 -15.88 -11.03
C LEU A 132 11.86 -16.25 -12.47
N VAL A 133 10.56 -16.40 -12.76
CA VAL A 133 10.06 -16.76 -14.08
C VAL A 133 9.09 -15.71 -14.57
N PHE A 134 9.25 -15.28 -15.81
CA PHE A 134 8.27 -14.46 -16.54
C PHE A 134 7.89 -15.22 -17.81
N GLU A 135 6.60 -15.45 -17.98
CA GLU A 135 6.02 -16.08 -19.18
C GLU A 135 5.20 -15.01 -19.91
N GLY A 136 5.69 -14.59 -21.07
CA GLY A 136 5.00 -13.64 -21.92
C GLY A 136 3.80 -14.27 -22.65
N GLU A 137 2.78 -13.49 -22.92
CA GLU A 137 1.61 -13.94 -23.72
C GLU A 137 2.00 -14.31 -25.17
N ASP A 138 3.13 -13.81 -25.63
CA ASP A 138 3.75 -14.13 -26.94
C ASP A 138 4.58 -15.44 -26.92
N GLY A 139 4.69 -16.09 -25.77
CA GLY A 139 5.45 -17.32 -25.55
C GLY A 139 6.92 -17.08 -25.20
N GLU A 140 7.37 -15.82 -25.04
CA GLU A 140 8.70 -15.54 -24.48
C GLU A 140 8.78 -15.99 -23.03
N GLU A 141 9.79 -16.77 -22.70
CA GLU A 141 10.10 -17.17 -21.33
C GLU A 141 11.43 -16.56 -20.89
N ARG A 142 11.44 -15.95 -19.70
CA ARG A 142 12.65 -15.51 -19.00
C ARG A 142 12.70 -16.22 -17.66
N LYS A 143 13.80 -16.92 -17.39
CA LYS A 143 13.97 -17.66 -16.15
C LYS A 143 15.36 -17.40 -15.58
N GLU A 144 15.41 -16.93 -14.34
CA GLU A 144 16.66 -16.66 -13.63
C GLU A 144 16.67 -17.36 -12.27
N LEU A 145 17.78 -17.98 -11.92
CA LEU A 145 17.98 -18.56 -10.61
C LEU A 145 18.12 -17.44 -9.58
N ILE A 146 17.24 -17.42 -8.58
CA ILE A 146 17.33 -16.49 -7.45
C ILE A 146 18.36 -17.01 -6.44
N GLN A 147 18.19 -18.28 -6.02
CA GLN A 147 18.98 -18.87 -4.95
C GLN A 147 18.87 -20.39 -4.96
N HIS A 148 19.97 -21.05 -4.67
CA HIS A 148 19.98 -22.45 -4.23
C HIS A 148 19.86 -22.48 -2.70
N PHE A 149 18.83 -23.14 -2.20
CA PHE A 149 18.63 -23.35 -0.77
C PHE A 149 19.22 -24.68 -0.35
N ASP A 150 20.19 -24.66 0.56
CA ASP A 150 20.75 -25.88 1.18
C ASP A 150 19.86 -26.41 2.29
N GLY A 151 18.87 -25.64 2.73
CA GLY A 151 17.93 -25.97 3.81
C GLY A 151 16.77 -24.99 3.88
N ALA A 152 16.19 -24.86 5.06
CA ALA A 152 15.03 -24.00 5.28
C ALA A 152 15.31 -22.51 5.06
N GLY A 153 14.32 -21.79 4.53
CA GLY A 153 14.41 -20.37 4.28
C GLY A 153 13.07 -19.74 3.91
N VAL A 154 13.12 -18.51 3.43
CA VAL A 154 11.95 -17.78 2.97
C VAL A 154 12.19 -17.22 1.58
N LEU A 155 11.15 -17.20 0.74
CA LEU A 155 11.17 -16.60 -0.57
C LEU A 155 10.06 -15.58 -0.68
N ARG A 156 10.38 -14.42 -1.30
CA ARG A 156 9.42 -13.35 -1.55
C ARG A 156 9.60 -12.80 -2.96
N GLY A 157 8.49 -12.71 -3.70
CA GLY A 157 8.40 -12.01 -4.97
C GLY A 157 7.67 -10.67 -4.82
N MET A 158 8.23 -9.61 -5.39
CA MET A 158 7.64 -8.27 -5.43
C MET A 158 7.55 -7.76 -6.86
N HIS A 159 6.59 -6.87 -7.12
CA HIS A 159 6.40 -6.27 -8.44
C HIS A 159 5.88 -4.83 -8.32
N ASN A 160 6.03 -4.07 -9.38
CA ASN A 160 5.33 -2.80 -9.59
C ASN A 160 4.95 -2.64 -11.06
N LEU A 161 4.04 -1.72 -11.32
CA LEU A 161 3.61 -1.34 -12.66
C LEU A 161 4.02 0.09 -12.96
N ASP A 162 4.49 0.34 -14.19
CA ASP A 162 4.88 1.67 -14.64
C ASP A 162 3.78 2.71 -14.45
N ASP A 163 2.54 2.36 -14.75
CA ASP A 163 1.41 3.28 -14.62
C ASP A 163 1.09 3.62 -13.17
N SER A 164 1.26 2.67 -12.25
CA SER A 164 1.15 2.93 -10.81
C SER A 164 2.27 3.85 -10.32
N VAL A 165 3.50 3.64 -10.78
CA VAL A 165 4.63 4.53 -10.46
C VAL A 165 4.42 5.94 -11.01
N LYS A 166 3.89 6.07 -12.25
CA LYS A 166 3.53 7.37 -12.85
C LYS A 166 2.44 8.08 -12.04
N SER A 167 1.41 7.33 -11.60
CA SER A 167 0.33 7.86 -10.77
C SER A 167 0.88 8.39 -9.44
N PHE A 168 1.75 7.63 -8.80
CA PHE A 168 2.45 8.04 -7.58
C PHE A 168 3.28 9.31 -7.78
N ALA A 169 4.08 9.38 -8.84
CA ALA A 169 4.91 10.54 -9.13
C ALA A 169 4.06 11.80 -9.37
N ARG A 170 2.98 11.71 -10.17
CA ARG A 170 2.04 12.83 -10.37
C ARG A 170 1.41 13.28 -9.07
N SER A 171 1.00 12.36 -8.21
CA SER A 171 0.44 12.69 -6.90
C SER A 171 1.44 13.47 -6.05
N CYS A 172 2.71 13.05 -6.03
CA CYS A 172 3.77 13.74 -5.30
C CYS A 172 4.01 15.16 -5.84
N PHE A 173 4.10 15.33 -7.16
CA PHE A 173 4.31 16.64 -7.78
C PHE A 173 3.12 17.57 -7.57
N ASN A 174 1.90 17.09 -7.75
CA ASN A 174 0.69 17.89 -7.50
C ASN A 174 0.61 18.33 -6.03
N TYR A 175 0.85 17.42 -5.10
CA TYR A 175 0.87 17.77 -3.67
C TYR A 175 1.92 18.84 -3.36
N ALA A 176 3.10 18.72 -3.94
CA ALA A 176 4.18 19.68 -3.74
C ALA A 176 3.84 21.07 -4.31
N LEU A 177 3.23 21.11 -5.50
CA LEU A 177 2.76 22.35 -6.12
C LEU A 177 1.67 23.03 -5.28
N ASP A 178 0.68 22.27 -4.83
CA ASP A 178 -0.42 22.78 -4.02
C ASP A 178 0.05 23.31 -2.67
N THR A 179 1.00 22.62 -2.03
CA THR A 179 1.54 23.00 -0.71
C THR A 179 2.77 23.89 -0.80
N LYS A 180 3.28 24.17 -2.01
CA LYS A 180 4.51 24.97 -2.26
C LYS A 180 5.72 24.40 -1.51
N GLN A 181 5.91 23.10 -1.58
CA GLN A 181 7.03 22.38 -0.97
C GLN A 181 7.94 21.79 -2.03
N ASP A 182 9.22 21.67 -1.72
CA ASP A 182 10.19 20.96 -2.56
C ASP A 182 9.93 19.45 -2.53
N VAL A 183 10.20 18.76 -3.64
CA VAL A 183 10.15 17.30 -3.73
C VAL A 183 11.55 16.72 -3.67
N TRP A 184 11.76 15.82 -2.74
CA TRP A 184 12.98 15.04 -2.64
C TRP A 184 12.63 13.58 -2.91
N PHE A 185 13.17 13.02 -3.97
CA PHE A 185 13.05 11.61 -4.31
C PHE A 185 14.35 10.89 -4.01
N GLY A 186 14.26 9.80 -3.28
CA GLY A 186 15.40 8.93 -2.98
C GLY A 186 15.06 7.47 -3.24
N SER A 187 15.97 6.75 -3.87
CA SER A 187 15.87 5.32 -4.12
C SER A 187 17.22 4.63 -3.91
N LYS A 188 17.22 3.31 -3.85
CA LYS A 188 18.45 2.51 -3.72
C LYS A 188 18.89 1.96 -5.09
N ASP A 189 18.85 2.78 -6.13
CA ASP A 189 19.16 2.41 -7.52
C ASP A 189 20.59 1.94 -7.74
N THR A 190 21.50 2.24 -6.83
CA THR A 190 22.88 1.73 -6.86
C THR A 190 22.97 0.22 -6.60
N ILE A 191 21.99 -0.35 -5.89
CA ILE A 191 21.88 -1.78 -5.58
C ILE A 191 20.76 -2.41 -6.40
N SER A 192 19.54 -1.91 -6.28
CA SER A 192 18.36 -2.36 -7.00
C SER A 192 18.22 -1.61 -8.34
N LYS A 193 19.15 -1.90 -9.25
CA LYS A 193 19.36 -1.12 -10.49
C LYS A 193 18.14 -1.09 -11.40
N THR A 194 17.43 -2.21 -11.53
CA THR A 194 16.25 -2.30 -12.39
C THR A 194 15.01 -1.77 -11.68
N TYR A 195 14.73 -2.28 -10.49
CA TYR A 195 13.49 -1.97 -9.77
C TYR A 195 13.45 -0.50 -9.32
N ASP A 196 14.43 -0.07 -8.53
CA ASP A 196 14.53 1.32 -8.06
C ASP A 196 14.91 2.29 -9.19
N GLY A 197 15.74 1.84 -10.14
CA GLY A 197 16.10 2.61 -11.33
C GLY A 197 14.88 2.99 -12.17
N ARG A 198 13.90 2.07 -12.30
CA ARG A 198 12.66 2.37 -13.04
C ARG A 198 11.82 3.45 -12.38
N PHE A 199 11.71 3.45 -11.05
CA PHE A 199 11.07 4.55 -10.29
C PHE A 199 11.75 5.89 -10.58
N LYS A 200 13.09 5.92 -10.51
CA LYS A 200 13.88 7.13 -10.78
C LYS A 200 13.64 7.67 -12.20
N GLU A 201 13.70 6.81 -13.20
CA GLU A 201 13.45 7.19 -14.59
C GLU A 201 12.06 7.81 -14.78
N ILE A 202 11.03 7.20 -14.23
CA ILE A 202 9.66 7.69 -14.34
C ILE A 202 9.50 9.05 -13.65
N PHE A 203 10.06 9.21 -12.44
CA PHE A 203 10.05 10.50 -11.75
C PHE A 203 10.77 11.58 -12.54
N GLN A 204 11.93 11.27 -13.12
CA GLN A 204 12.67 12.21 -13.97
C GLN A 204 11.88 12.61 -15.23
N GLN A 205 11.30 11.64 -15.93
CA GLN A 205 10.49 11.91 -17.13
C GLN A 205 9.33 12.84 -16.83
N LEU A 206 8.61 12.60 -15.74
CA LEU A 206 7.45 13.42 -15.36
C LEU A 206 7.86 14.80 -14.86
N SER A 207 8.99 14.95 -14.18
CA SER A 207 9.47 16.24 -13.71
C SER A 207 9.84 17.19 -14.87
N LEU A 208 10.31 16.66 -15.99
CA LEU A 208 10.68 17.44 -17.17
C LEU A 208 9.48 17.93 -18.00
N ILE A 209 8.30 17.31 -17.85
CA ILE A 209 7.10 17.70 -18.59
C ILE A 209 6.43 18.95 -18.00
N HIS A 210 6.73 19.30 -16.77
CA HIS A 210 6.10 20.40 -16.01
C HIS A 210 7.03 21.61 -15.78
N ILE A 211 8.16 21.67 -16.47
CA ILE A 211 9.07 22.83 -16.47
C ILE A 211 8.89 23.64 -17.80
#